data_8479912eaebef6fd56dcc9463153c520
#
_entry.id   8479912eaebef6fd56dcc9463153c520
#
_cell.length_a   1.000
_cell.length_b   1.000
_cell.length_c   1.000
_cell.angle_alpha   90.00
_cell.angle_beta   90.00
_cell.angle_gamma   90.00
#
_symmetry.space_group_name_H-M   'P 1'
#
loop_
_entity.id
_entity.type
_entity.pdbx_description
1 polymer ?
#
loop_
_entity_poly.entity_id
_entity_poly.type
_entity_poly.pdbx_seq_one_letter_code
_entity_poly.pdbx_strand_id
1 'polypeptide(L)'
;MTPKIIALDLDGTLLDSAKNISARNRIALEKAAAHGARIVPTTGRFFAMMPPCVRDLPFVRYAITINGAQAYDRETDSAIVREEIPLEDAVSLMETLDKYDAIYDCYRGNWGWMTASLQTKAEAYATDEHYLKMVREFRKPVPELKAHLRETAADGDVQKVMMFVRNDPGDGARETLEAIRREIAEKFPDIVTTSSTWNNLEFNSSGAHKGRALERLARHLGFTLADCAAFGDGLNDLTMVKAAGLGVAMGNAVDEVKAAAKTIAPTNDEDGVAAVLEPLFRE
;
A
#
# COMPACT_ATOMS: atom_id res chain seq x y z
N MET A 1 23.86 -6.64 -13.25
CA MET A 1 22.69 -6.61 -14.19
C MET A 1 21.92 -5.32 -13.92
N THR A 2 21.60 -4.58 -14.97
CA THR A 2 20.84 -3.33 -14.84
C THR A 2 19.35 -3.65 -14.76
N PRO A 3 18.64 -3.31 -13.68
CA PRO A 3 17.23 -3.65 -13.51
C PRO A 3 16.35 -2.96 -14.55
N LYS A 4 15.32 -3.68 -15.01
CA LYS A 4 14.31 -3.19 -15.96
C LYS A 4 13.08 -2.61 -15.25
N ILE A 5 12.84 -3.03 -14.01
CA ILE A 5 11.79 -2.52 -13.13
C ILE A 5 12.45 -2.17 -11.80
N ILE A 6 12.12 -0.99 -11.29
CA ILE A 6 12.57 -0.51 -9.98
C ILE A 6 11.31 -0.24 -9.14
N ALA A 7 10.98 -1.19 -8.27
CA ALA A 7 9.89 -1.10 -7.31
C ALA A 7 10.38 -0.41 -6.04
N LEU A 8 9.69 0.63 -5.60
CA LEU A 8 10.10 1.49 -4.50
C LEU A 8 8.94 1.67 -3.54
N ASP A 9 9.08 1.21 -2.29
CA ASP A 9 8.20 1.71 -1.25
C ASP A 9 8.39 3.22 -1.07
N LEU A 10 7.43 3.88 -0.45
CA LEU A 10 7.42 5.33 -0.30
C LEU A 10 7.89 5.78 1.08
N ASP A 11 7.11 5.46 2.10
CA ASP A 11 7.31 5.98 3.45
C ASP A 11 8.45 5.21 4.15
N GLY A 12 9.57 5.89 4.45
CA GLY A 12 10.77 5.24 5.01
C GLY A 12 11.69 4.63 3.97
N THR A 13 11.37 4.75 2.68
CA THR A 13 12.19 4.23 1.57
C THR A 13 12.55 5.33 0.58
N LEU A 14 11.63 5.74 -0.31
CA LEU A 14 11.89 6.79 -1.30
C LEU A 14 11.77 8.20 -0.71
N LEU A 15 10.81 8.37 0.21
CA LEU A 15 10.53 9.64 0.87
C LEU A 15 11.40 9.79 2.12
N ASP A 16 11.97 10.97 2.30
CA ASP A 16 12.64 11.37 3.53
C ASP A 16 11.66 11.54 4.70
N SER A 17 12.15 11.81 5.89
CA SER A 17 11.34 12.03 7.10
C SER A 17 10.41 13.25 6.97
N ALA A 18 10.69 14.19 6.06
CA ALA A 18 9.83 15.33 5.73
C ALA A 18 8.82 15.02 4.60
N LYS A 19 8.75 13.75 4.14
CA LYS A 19 7.85 13.28 3.08
C LYS A 19 8.13 13.89 1.68
N ASN A 20 9.39 14.20 1.40
CA ASN A 20 9.86 14.68 0.11
C ASN A 20 10.77 13.64 -0.56
N ILE A 21 10.92 13.76 -1.89
CA ILE A 21 12.00 13.07 -2.61
C ILE A 21 13.21 13.99 -2.61
N SER A 22 14.35 13.53 -2.15
CA SER A 22 15.59 14.30 -2.21
C SER A 22 16.00 14.58 -3.66
N ALA A 23 16.73 15.66 -3.88
CA ALA A 23 17.21 16.02 -5.22
C ALA A 23 18.09 14.89 -5.82
N ARG A 24 18.92 14.22 -5.00
CA ARG A 24 19.79 13.14 -5.44
C ARG A 24 19.01 11.88 -5.81
N ASN A 25 18.04 11.46 -4.99
CA ASN A 25 17.16 10.35 -5.31
C ASN A 25 16.39 10.62 -6.61
N ARG A 26 15.86 11.82 -6.79
CA ARG A 26 15.16 12.22 -8.00
C ARG A 26 16.05 12.10 -9.25
N ILE A 27 17.26 12.65 -9.22
CA ILE A 27 18.22 12.57 -10.34
C ILE A 27 18.56 11.10 -10.67
N ALA A 28 18.78 10.26 -9.64
CA ALA A 28 19.06 8.84 -9.85
C ALA A 28 17.88 8.11 -10.53
N LEU A 29 16.63 8.41 -10.14
CA LEU A 29 15.43 7.86 -10.77
C LEU A 29 15.26 8.36 -12.22
N GLU A 30 15.50 9.64 -12.47
CA GLU A 30 15.46 10.22 -13.82
C GLU A 30 16.48 9.55 -14.76
N LYS A 31 17.71 9.32 -14.27
CA LYS A 31 18.74 8.57 -15.02
C LYS A 31 18.32 7.12 -15.29
N ALA A 32 17.83 6.42 -14.29
CA ALA A 32 17.37 5.05 -14.45
C ALA A 32 16.23 4.98 -15.49
N ALA A 33 15.27 5.89 -15.44
CA ALA A 33 14.18 5.98 -16.41
C ALA A 33 14.68 6.29 -17.83
N ALA A 34 15.66 7.18 -17.98
CA ALA A 34 16.30 7.50 -19.27
C ALA A 34 17.00 6.27 -19.89
N HIS A 35 17.49 5.35 -19.06
CA HIS A 35 18.06 4.06 -19.49
C HIS A 35 16.99 2.97 -19.71
N GLY A 36 15.70 3.34 -19.69
CA GLY A 36 14.59 2.45 -20.00
C GLY A 36 14.05 1.64 -18.81
N ALA A 37 14.53 1.87 -17.59
CA ALA A 37 13.95 1.23 -16.40
C ALA A 37 12.56 1.82 -16.11
N ARG A 38 11.62 0.93 -15.69
CA ARG A 38 10.29 1.32 -15.24
C ARG A 38 10.34 1.62 -13.75
N ILE A 39 10.09 2.88 -13.38
CA ILE A 39 10.00 3.30 -11.98
C ILE A 39 8.59 3.01 -11.49
N VAL A 40 8.46 2.18 -10.45
CA VAL A 40 7.19 1.66 -9.95
C VAL A 40 7.06 1.96 -8.45
N PRO A 41 6.45 3.08 -8.07
CA PRO A 41 6.04 3.32 -6.68
C PRO A 41 5.17 2.16 -6.17
N THR A 42 5.46 1.68 -4.97
CA THR A 42 4.84 0.47 -4.41
C THR A 42 4.39 0.74 -2.97
N THR A 43 3.08 0.96 -2.74
CA THR A 43 2.58 1.56 -1.51
C THR A 43 1.27 0.93 -1.01
N GLY A 44 0.96 1.12 0.28
CA GLY A 44 -0.36 0.81 0.85
C GLY A 44 -1.48 1.78 0.46
N ARG A 45 -1.14 2.90 -0.20
CA ARG A 45 -2.09 3.92 -0.66
C ARG A 45 -2.68 3.52 -2.02
N PHE A 46 -3.86 4.00 -2.37
CA PHE A 46 -4.31 3.99 -3.76
C PHE A 46 -3.67 5.15 -4.55
N PHE A 47 -3.71 5.10 -5.88
CA PHE A 47 -2.91 5.98 -6.73
C PHE A 47 -3.14 7.48 -6.44
N ALA A 48 -4.41 7.92 -6.31
CA ALA A 48 -4.73 9.33 -6.03
C ALA A 48 -4.23 9.81 -4.66
N MET A 49 -4.03 8.91 -3.68
CA MET A 49 -3.47 9.23 -2.35
C MET A 49 -1.94 9.33 -2.33
N MET A 50 -1.24 8.96 -3.41
CA MET A 50 0.21 9.10 -3.44
C MET A 50 0.60 10.58 -3.37
N PRO A 51 1.70 10.93 -2.67
CA PRO A 51 2.20 12.30 -2.64
C PRO A 51 2.43 12.82 -4.07
N PRO A 52 2.04 14.07 -4.39
CA PRO A 52 2.22 14.66 -5.72
C PRO A 52 3.68 14.62 -6.21
N CYS A 53 4.65 14.76 -5.30
CA CYS A 53 6.08 14.67 -5.63
C CYS A 53 6.51 13.32 -6.23
N VAL A 54 5.73 12.25 -6.00
CA VAL A 54 5.93 10.91 -6.60
C VAL A 54 4.96 10.70 -7.75
N ARG A 55 3.66 10.90 -7.49
CA ARG A 55 2.57 10.62 -8.43
C ARG A 55 2.73 11.37 -9.75
N ASP A 56 3.17 12.63 -9.68
CA ASP A 56 3.22 13.53 -10.84
C ASP A 56 4.57 13.50 -11.58
N LEU A 57 5.48 12.59 -11.19
CA LEU A 57 6.72 12.36 -11.94
C LEU A 57 6.41 11.84 -13.35
N PRO A 58 7.01 12.46 -14.39
CA PRO A 58 6.65 12.16 -15.79
C PRO A 58 7.03 10.73 -16.23
N PHE A 59 7.97 10.09 -15.54
CA PHE A 59 8.43 8.74 -15.82
C PHE A 59 7.73 7.65 -14.96
N VAL A 60 6.79 8.03 -14.08
CA VAL A 60 5.95 7.10 -13.31
C VAL A 60 4.69 6.83 -14.11
N ARG A 61 4.66 5.71 -14.81
CA ARG A 61 3.49 5.17 -15.49
C ARG A 61 2.77 4.13 -14.65
N TYR A 62 3.51 3.20 -14.08
CA TYR A 62 2.97 2.10 -13.31
C TYR A 62 3.13 2.34 -11.82
N ALA A 63 2.19 1.83 -11.03
CA ALA A 63 2.29 1.80 -9.58
C ALA A 63 1.71 0.50 -9.02
N ILE A 64 2.30 -0.03 -7.97
CA ILE A 64 1.70 -1.08 -7.15
C ILE A 64 1.07 -0.38 -5.94
N THR A 65 -0.23 -0.56 -5.78
CA THR A 65 -1.03 0.17 -4.80
C THR A 65 -1.74 -0.78 -3.85
N ILE A 66 -2.20 -0.25 -2.73
CA ILE A 66 -3.01 -0.96 -1.72
C ILE A 66 -2.31 -2.27 -1.29
N ASN A 67 -1.01 -2.17 -0.95
CA ASN A 67 -0.16 -3.30 -0.53
C ASN A 67 -0.10 -4.46 -1.55
N GLY A 68 -0.36 -4.19 -2.84
CA GLY A 68 -0.34 -5.20 -3.89
C GLY A 68 -1.72 -5.73 -4.30
N ALA A 69 -2.81 -5.19 -3.74
CA ALA A 69 -4.15 -5.48 -4.22
C ALA A 69 -4.34 -5.02 -5.68
N GLN A 70 -3.52 -4.06 -6.12
CA GLN A 70 -3.57 -3.54 -7.48
C GLN A 70 -2.17 -3.25 -8.03
N ALA A 71 -1.95 -3.57 -9.32
CA ALA A 71 -0.95 -2.88 -10.15
C ALA A 71 -1.72 -2.02 -11.17
N TYR A 72 -1.44 -0.73 -11.17
CA TYR A 72 -2.18 0.30 -11.89
C TYR A 72 -1.33 0.88 -13.03
N ASP A 73 -1.95 1.07 -14.19
CA ASP A 73 -1.40 1.80 -15.33
C ASP A 73 -2.08 3.17 -15.44
N ARG A 74 -1.32 4.22 -15.19
CA ARG A 74 -1.78 5.61 -15.24
C ARG A 74 -2.20 6.06 -16.64
N GLU A 75 -1.59 5.53 -17.72
CA GLU A 75 -1.91 5.95 -19.07
C GLU A 75 -3.25 5.41 -19.54
N THR A 76 -3.59 4.20 -19.13
CA THR A 76 -4.87 3.57 -19.51
C THR A 76 -5.95 3.75 -18.44
N ASP A 77 -5.60 4.36 -17.30
CA ASP A 77 -6.46 4.51 -16.11
C ASP A 77 -7.10 3.18 -15.69
N SER A 78 -6.30 2.11 -15.67
CA SER A 78 -6.81 0.77 -15.41
C SER A 78 -5.88 -0.08 -14.54
N ALA A 79 -6.47 -1.09 -13.89
CA ALA A 79 -5.73 -2.08 -13.13
C ALA A 79 -5.25 -3.22 -14.05
N ILE A 80 -3.92 -3.45 -14.10
CA ILE A 80 -3.27 -4.59 -14.74
C ILE A 80 -3.40 -5.84 -13.86
N VAL A 81 -3.25 -5.66 -12.56
CA VAL A 81 -3.34 -6.73 -11.54
C VAL A 81 -4.44 -6.35 -10.57
N ARG A 82 -5.27 -7.32 -10.23
CA ARG A 82 -6.31 -7.23 -9.19
C ARG A 82 -6.18 -8.43 -8.26
N GLU A 83 -6.11 -8.17 -6.97
CA GLU A 83 -6.18 -9.13 -5.87
C GLU A 83 -7.13 -8.52 -4.83
N GLU A 84 -8.42 -8.68 -5.08
CA GLU A 84 -9.50 -8.01 -4.38
C GLU A 84 -10.23 -9.02 -3.46
N ILE A 85 -10.88 -8.53 -2.44
CA ILE A 85 -11.80 -9.29 -1.58
C ILE A 85 -13.13 -9.39 -2.35
N PRO A 86 -13.70 -10.57 -2.59
CA PRO A 86 -15.01 -10.69 -3.22
C PRO A 86 -16.04 -9.81 -2.54
N LEU A 87 -16.92 -9.19 -3.32
CA LEU A 87 -17.86 -8.18 -2.83
C LEU A 87 -18.67 -8.66 -1.61
N GLU A 88 -19.26 -9.86 -1.68
CA GLU A 88 -20.10 -10.36 -0.58
C GLU A 88 -19.28 -10.75 0.64
N ASP A 89 -18.02 -11.17 0.48
CA ASP A 89 -17.10 -11.40 1.61
C ASP A 89 -16.74 -10.08 2.29
N ALA A 90 -16.49 -9.02 1.51
CA ALA A 90 -16.23 -7.69 2.05
C ALA A 90 -17.45 -7.12 2.80
N VAL A 91 -18.65 -7.33 2.28
CA VAL A 91 -19.90 -6.93 2.95
C VAL A 91 -20.11 -7.74 4.23
N SER A 92 -19.93 -9.07 4.19
CA SER A 92 -20.05 -9.93 5.37
C SER A 92 -19.01 -9.61 6.45
N LEU A 93 -17.79 -9.22 6.03
CA LEU A 93 -16.76 -8.69 6.92
C LEU A 93 -17.26 -7.40 7.60
N MET A 94 -17.80 -6.43 6.84
CA MET A 94 -18.34 -5.19 7.40
C MET A 94 -19.52 -5.44 8.35
N GLU A 95 -20.41 -6.39 8.02
CA GLU A 95 -21.50 -6.84 8.92
C GLU A 95 -20.95 -7.46 10.22
N THR A 96 -19.79 -8.11 10.15
CA THR A 96 -19.10 -8.59 11.35
C THR A 96 -18.54 -7.43 12.17
N LEU A 97 -18.00 -6.39 11.53
CA LEU A 97 -17.48 -5.19 12.20
C LEU A 97 -18.58 -4.34 12.87
N ASP A 98 -19.83 -4.37 12.37
CA ASP A 98 -20.97 -3.65 12.97
C ASP A 98 -21.27 -4.05 14.41
N LYS A 99 -20.75 -5.20 14.88
CA LYS A 99 -20.92 -5.66 16.27
C LYS A 99 -20.03 -4.90 17.26
N TYR A 100 -19.07 -4.14 16.78
CA TYR A 100 -18.05 -3.47 17.57
C TYR A 100 -18.23 -1.95 17.54
N ASP A 101 -17.80 -1.25 18.59
CA ASP A 101 -17.72 0.21 18.58
C ASP A 101 -16.54 0.67 17.71
N ALA A 102 -16.76 0.63 16.40
CA ALA A 102 -15.75 0.90 15.39
C ALA A 102 -16.33 1.70 14.23
N ILE A 103 -15.45 2.40 13.53
CA ILE A 103 -15.75 2.95 12.21
C ILE A 103 -14.95 2.19 11.15
N TYR A 104 -15.49 2.11 9.93
CA TYR A 104 -14.77 1.48 8.82
C TYR A 104 -15.05 2.19 7.50
N ASP A 105 -14.11 2.03 6.60
CA ASP A 105 -14.18 2.45 5.21
C ASP A 105 -13.64 1.34 4.30
N CYS A 106 -13.84 1.47 3.00
CA CYS A 106 -13.22 0.56 2.04
C CYS A 106 -12.58 1.30 0.86
N TYR A 107 -11.67 0.60 0.17
CA TYR A 107 -11.09 1.04 -1.09
C TYR A 107 -11.66 0.24 -2.24
N ARG A 108 -12.17 0.94 -3.25
CA ARG A 108 -12.65 0.36 -4.51
C ARG A 108 -12.51 1.38 -5.64
N GLY A 109 -12.00 0.95 -6.80
CA GLY A 109 -11.88 1.80 -7.98
C GLY A 109 -10.98 3.02 -7.78
N ASN A 110 -9.84 2.86 -7.08
CA ASN A 110 -8.90 3.94 -6.73
C ASN A 110 -9.49 5.06 -5.85
N TRP A 111 -10.55 4.79 -5.11
CA TRP A 111 -11.15 5.71 -4.13
C TRP A 111 -11.46 5.01 -2.82
N GLY A 112 -11.49 5.79 -1.76
CA GLY A 112 -12.07 5.39 -0.49
C GLY A 112 -13.57 5.69 -0.44
N TRP A 113 -14.35 4.81 0.18
CA TRP A 113 -15.79 4.94 0.36
C TRP A 113 -16.16 4.70 1.82
N MET A 114 -17.04 5.50 2.37
CA MET A 114 -17.41 5.42 3.77
C MET A 114 -18.88 5.79 3.96
N THR A 115 -19.55 5.13 4.91
CA THR A 115 -20.90 5.56 5.34
C THR A 115 -20.83 6.95 5.94
N ALA A 116 -21.68 7.87 5.47
CA ALA A 116 -21.66 9.29 5.87
C ALA A 116 -21.77 9.49 7.39
N SER A 117 -22.62 8.70 8.07
CA SER A 117 -22.77 8.76 9.53
C SER A 117 -21.54 8.26 10.30
N LEU A 118 -20.73 7.35 9.72
CA LEU A 118 -19.45 6.94 10.30
C LEU A 118 -18.38 8.00 10.06
N GLN A 119 -18.38 8.64 8.89
CA GLN A 119 -17.44 9.72 8.59
C GLN A 119 -17.56 10.89 9.55
N THR A 120 -18.76 11.27 9.96
CA THR A 120 -18.97 12.34 10.94
C THR A 120 -18.44 12.01 12.33
N LYS A 121 -18.20 10.74 12.63
CA LYS A 121 -17.64 10.28 13.91
C LYS A 121 -16.11 10.15 13.89
N ALA A 122 -15.46 10.36 12.75
CA ALA A 122 -14.04 10.06 12.55
C ALA A 122 -13.11 10.70 13.61
N GLU A 123 -13.45 11.88 14.14
CA GLU A 123 -12.65 12.57 15.18
C GLU A 123 -12.49 11.73 16.47
N ALA A 124 -13.48 10.94 16.85
CA ALA A 124 -13.41 10.11 18.04
C ALA A 124 -12.56 8.83 17.86
N TYR A 125 -12.17 8.52 16.62
CA TYR A 125 -11.43 7.32 16.24
C TYR A 125 -10.06 7.64 15.63
N ALA A 126 -9.84 8.89 15.22
CA ALA A 126 -8.56 9.30 14.64
C ALA A 126 -7.44 9.34 15.68
N THR A 127 -6.27 8.87 15.30
CA THR A 127 -5.05 8.97 16.11
C THR A 127 -4.38 10.32 15.95
N ASP A 128 -4.60 10.99 14.83
CA ASP A 128 -3.96 12.26 14.49
C ASP A 128 -4.72 13.03 13.40
N GLU A 129 -4.36 14.28 13.18
CA GLU A 129 -4.95 15.15 12.16
C GLU A 129 -4.66 14.67 10.73
N HIS A 130 -3.57 13.91 10.52
CA HIS A 130 -3.25 13.35 9.20
C HIS A 130 -4.31 12.36 8.75
N TYR A 131 -4.77 11.47 9.65
CA TYR A 131 -5.85 10.54 9.36
C TYR A 131 -7.17 11.27 9.06
N LEU A 132 -7.52 12.29 9.86
CA LEU A 132 -8.73 13.11 9.62
C LEU A 132 -8.70 13.78 8.26
N LYS A 133 -7.57 14.34 7.88
CA LYS A 133 -7.36 14.92 6.56
C LYS A 133 -7.56 13.87 5.46
N MET A 134 -7.00 12.69 5.64
CA MET A 134 -7.14 11.58 4.70
C MET A 134 -8.61 11.16 4.55
N VAL A 135 -9.37 11.09 5.64
CA VAL A 135 -10.80 10.77 5.59
C VAL A 135 -11.59 11.86 4.85
N ARG A 136 -11.32 13.13 5.13
CA ARG A 136 -12.01 14.26 4.50
C ARG A 136 -11.71 14.38 3.00
N GLU A 137 -10.46 14.16 2.59
CA GLU A 137 -10.03 14.38 1.21
C GLU A 137 -10.22 13.15 0.32
N PHE A 138 -10.10 11.94 0.87
CA PHE A 138 -10.01 10.71 0.09
C PHE A 138 -11.09 9.66 0.41
N ARG A 139 -12.14 10.03 1.18
CA ARG A 139 -13.31 9.17 1.37
C ARG A 139 -14.56 9.84 0.84
N LYS A 140 -15.18 9.20 -0.13
CA LYS A 140 -16.48 9.61 -0.66
C LYS A 140 -17.58 9.13 0.30
N PRO A 141 -18.38 10.05 0.89
CA PRO A 141 -19.48 9.64 1.74
C PRO A 141 -20.64 9.07 0.91
N VAL A 142 -21.20 7.97 1.39
CA VAL A 142 -22.41 7.37 0.86
C VAL A 142 -23.43 7.18 1.99
N PRO A 143 -24.75 7.12 1.73
CA PRO A 143 -25.74 6.94 2.78
C PRO A 143 -25.51 5.68 3.62
N GLU A 144 -25.26 4.54 2.97
CA GLU A 144 -24.91 3.25 3.60
C GLU A 144 -23.93 2.50 2.69
N LEU A 145 -22.74 2.17 3.21
CA LEU A 145 -21.64 1.64 2.40
C LEU A 145 -21.94 0.29 1.77
N LYS A 146 -22.49 -0.66 2.54
CA LYS A 146 -22.75 -2.03 2.07
C LYS A 146 -23.82 -2.05 0.97
N ALA A 147 -24.88 -1.25 1.12
CA ALA A 147 -25.91 -1.10 0.08
C ALA A 147 -25.31 -0.48 -1.19
N HIS A 148 -24.52 0.60 -1.05
CA HIS A 148 -23.82 1.23 -2.17
C HIS A 148 -22.94 0.25 -2.93
N LEU A 149 -22.16 -0.58 -2.21
CA LEU A 149 -21.31 -1.58 -2.83
C LEU A 149 -22.09 -2.61 -3.66
N ARG A 150 -23.24 -3.08 -3.15
CA ARG A 150 -24.13 -4.00 -3.88
C ARG A 150 -24.82 -3.35 -5.06
N GLU A 151 -25.31 -2.11 -4.92
CA GLU A 151 -25.93 -1.34 -6.02
C GLU A 151 -24.96 -1.07 -7.17
N THR A 152 -23.68 -0.94 -6.86
CA THR A 152 -22.61 -0.68 -7.83
C THR A 152 -21.68 -1.89 -8.02
N ALA A 153 -22.21 -3.11 -7.91
CA ALA A 153 -21.42 -4.35 -8.01
C ALA A 153 -20.64 -4.47 -9.34
N ALA A 154 -21.15 -3.86 -10.42
CA ALA A 154 -20.47 -3.82 -11.72
C ALA A 154 -19.11 -3.07 -11.69
N ASP A 155 -18.86 -2.22 -10.67
CA ASP A 155 -17.61 -1.48 -10.53
C ASP A 155 -16.46 -2.36 -9.97
N GLY A 156 -16.75 -3.63 -9.65
CA GLY A 156 -15.77 -4.61 -9.19
C GLY A 156 -15.80 -4.89 -7.69
N ASP A 157 -14.87 -5.69 -7.25
CA ASP A 157 -14.69 -6.14 -5.87
C ASP A 157 -13.96 -5.10 -4.99
N VAL A 158 -13.77 -5.41 -3.71
CA VAL A 158 -13.20 -4.50 -2.71
C VAL A 158 -11.70 -4.72 -2.57
N GLN A 159 -10.91 -3.68 -2.75
CA GLN A 159 -9.45 -3.76 -2.70
C GLN A 159 -8.92 -3.86 -1.26
N LYS A 160 -9.60 -3.22 -0.31
CA LYS A 160 -9.22 -3.16 1.10
C LYS A 160 -10.40 -2.69 1.94
N VAL A 161 -10.54 -3.22 3.13
CA VAL A 161 -11.36 -2.63 4.20
C VAL A 161 -10.44 -2.15 5.30
N MET A 162 -10.68 -0.94 5.82
CA MET A 162 -10.00 -0.39 7.00
C MET A 162 -11.01 -0.16 8.10
N MET A 163 -10.62 -0.45 9.35
CA MET A 163 -11.43 -0.12 10.52
C MET A 163 -10.60 0.49 11.62
N PHE A 164 -11.24 1.27 12.46
CA PHE A 164 -10.64 1.89 13.64
C PHE A 164 -11.57 1.71 14.84
N VAL A 165 -11.01 1.27 15.97
CA VAL A 165 -11.67 1.39 17.27
C VAL A 165 -11.44 2.78 17.83
N ARG A 166 -12.22 3.20 18.84
CA ARG A 166 -12.07 4.52 19.48
C ARG A 166 -10.62 4.82 19.83
N ASN A 167 -10.25 6.07 19.65
CA ASN A 167 -8.94 6.59 20.08
C ASN A 167 -8.92 6.77 21.62
N ASP A 168 -9.08 5.65 22.31
CA ASP A 168 -8.96 5.56 23.77
C ASP A 168 -7.90 4.49 24.08
N PRO A 169 -6.66 4.88 24.44
CA PRO A 169 -5.52 3.96 24.58
C PRO A 169 -5.58 3.07 25.82
N GLY A 170 -6.77 2.75 26.33
CA GLY A 170 -6.98 1.77 27.40
C GLY A 170 -6.89 0.31 26.88
N ASP A 171 -6.81 -0.64 27.83
CA ASP A 171 -6.69 -2.08 27.53
C ASP A 171 -7.86 -2.61 26.68
N GLY A 172 -9.04 -2.01 26.77
CA GLY A 172 -10.22 -2.42 26.00
C GLY A 172 -10.08 -2.32 24.48
N ALA A 173 -9.32 -1.36 23.97
CA ALA A 173 -9.08 -1.22 22.54
C ALA A 173 -8.25 -2.41 22.01
N ARG A 174 -7.19 -2.80 22.73
CA ARG A 174 -6.34 -3.94 22.37
C ARG A 174 -7.12 -5.25 22.38
N GLU A 175 -7.88 -5.50 23.43
CA GLU A 175 -8.73 -6.70 23.56
C GLU A 175 -9.75 -6.78 22.41
N THR A 176 -10.36 -5.65 22.04
CA THR A 176 -11.31 -5.56 20.93
C THR A 176 -10.64 -5.89 19.61
N LEU A 177 -9.46 -5.33 19.32
CA LEU A 177 -8.72 -5.62 18.08
C LEU A 177 -8.33 -7.11 18.00
N GLU A 178 -7.88 -7.71 19.10
CA GLU A 178 -7.53 -9.14 19.13
C GLU A 178 -8.77 -10.05 18.96
N ALA A 179 -9.91 -9.65 19.51
CA ALA A 179 -11.18 -10.37 19.30
C ALA A 179 -11.60 -10.31 17.82
N ILE A 180 -11.53 -9.13 17.21
CA ILE A 180 -11.83 -8.95 15.79
C ILE A 180 -10.87 -9.77 14.92
N ARG A 181 -9.56 -9.73 15.17
CA ARG A 181 -8.57 -10.54 14.43
C ARG A 181 -8.93 -12.02 14.42
N ARG A 182 -9.27 -12.56 15.59
CA ARG A 182 -9.64 -13.98 15.72
C ARG A 182 -10.93 -14.29 14.96
N GLU A 183 -11.99 -13.50 15.16
CA GLU A 183 -13.27 -13.72 14.49
C GLU A 183 -13.13 -13.65 12.96
N ILE A 184 -12.34 -12.68 12.43
CA ILE A 184 -12.11 -12.55 11.01
C ILE A 184 -11.27 -13.71 10.47
N ALA A 185 -10.20 -14.12 11.14
CA ALA A 185 -9.37 -15.25 10.72
C ALA A 185 -10.14 -16.58 10.66
N GLU A 186 -11.11 -16.77 11.57
CA GLU A 186 -11.97 -17.96 11.56
C GLU A 186 -13.01 -17.95 10.43
N LYS A 187 -13.60 -16.78 10.16
CA LYS A 187 -14.69 -16.65 9.18
C LYS A 187 -14.22 -16.47 7.74
N PHE A 188 -13.07 -15.81 7.55
CA PHE A 188 -12.57 -15.39 6.26
C PHE A 188 -11.11 -15.81 6.06
N PRO A 189 -10.84 -17.11 5.79
CA PRO A 189 -9.47 -17.63 5.70
C PRO A 189 -8.65 -17.01 4.56
N ASP A 190 -9.31 -16.46 3.54
CA ASP A 190 -8.68 -15.78 2.42
C ASP A 190 -8.49 -14.28 2.64
N ILE A 191 -8.74 -13.76 3.85
CA ILE A 191 -8.50 -12.38 4.23
C ILE A 191 -7.36 -12.31 5.23
N VAL A 192 -6.35 -11.48 4.93
CA VAL A 192 -5.26 -11.17 5.86
C VAL A 192 -5.56 -9.88 6.61
N THR A 193 -5.21 -9.86 7.90
CA THR A 193 -5.37 -8.71 8.77
C THR A 193 -4.02 -8.13 9.16
N THR A 194 -3.80 -6.87 8.83
CA THR A 194 -2.62 -6.07 9.21
C THR A 194 -3.04 -4.86 10.04
N SER A 195 -2.08 -4.06 10.46
CA SER A 195 -2.30 -2.84 11.24
C SER A 195 -1.21 -1.83 10.90
N SER A 196 -1.56 -0.57 10.78
CA SER A 196 -0.62 0.54 10.56
C SER A 196 -0.55 1.50 11.76
N THR A 197 -1.55 1.46 12.64
CA THR A 197 -1.59 2.21 13.91
C THR A 197 -2.08 1.30 15.04
N TRP A 198 -1.95 1.77 16.27
CA TRP A 198 -2.30 0.97 17.44
C TRP A 198 -3.81 0.67 17.57
N ASN A 199 -4.69 1.43 16.92
CA ASN A 199 -6.15 1.29 17.04
C ASN A 199 -6.84 0.92 15.72
N ASN A 200 -6.08 0.45 14.69
CA ASN A 200 -6.69 0.07 13.42
C ASN A 200 -6.42 -1.38 13.02
N LEU A 201 -7.28 -1.89 12.19
CA LEU A 201 -7.06 -3.09 11.39
C LEU A 201 -7.31 -2.79 9.91
N GLU A 202 -6.53 -3.44 9.07
CA GLU A 202 -6.59 -3.39 7.63
C GLU A 202 -6.78 -4.80 7.10
N PHE A 203 -7.78 -4.98 6.24
CA PHE A 203 -8.17 -6.28 5.68
C PHE A 203 -7.94 -6.26 4.17
N ASN A 204 -7.12 -7.17 3.69
CA ASN A 204 -6.85 -7.37 2.29
C ASN A 204 -7.07 -8.84 1.91
N SER A 205 -7.25 -9.13 0.63
CA SER A 205 -7.15 -10.52 0.13
C SER A 205 -5.77 -11.10 0.49
N SER A 206 -5.71 -12.37 0.84
CA SER A 206 -4.46 -13.08 1.17
C SER A 206 -3.48 -13.12 -0.01
N GLY A 207 -3.98 -12.94 -1.23
CA GLY A 207 -3.17 -12.78 -2.43
C GLY A 207 -2.56 -11.39 -2.61
N ALA A 208 -3.05 -10.39 -1.88
CA ALA A 208 -2.62 -9.00 -2.01
C ALA A 208 -1.33 -8.75 -1.21
N HIS A 209 -0.19 -8.92 -1.85
CA HIS A 209 1.11 -8.53 -1.31
C HIS A 209 2.05 -7.98 -2.39
N LYS A 210 2.92 -7.05 -2.03
CA LYS A 210 3.79 -6.29 -2.95
C LYS A 210 4.63 -7.19 -3.86
N GLY A 211 5.13 -8.31 -3.36
CA GLY A 211 5.96 -9.25 -4.14
C GLY A 211 5.20 -9.93 -5.26
N ARG A 212 3.96 -10.41 -5.01
CA ARG A 212 3.12 -11.04 -6.04
C ARG A 212 2.66 -10.03 -7.09
N ALA A 213 2.31 -8.83 -6.64
CA ALA A 213 1.94 -7.76 -7.57
C ALA A 213 3.13 -7.36 -8.46
N LEU A 214 4.35 -7.28 -7.93
CA LEU A 214 5.57 -7.04 -8.70
C LEU A 214 5.82 -8.15 -9.71
N GLU A 215 5.68 -9.43 -9.33
CA GLU A 215 5.84 -10.56 -10.23
C GLU A 215 4.85 -10.50 -11.41
N ARG A 216 3.57 -10.24 -11.11
CA ARG A 216 2.52 -10.16 -12.14
C ARG A 216 2.70 -8.95 -13.05
N LEU A 217 3.09 -7.79 -12.51
CA LEU A 217 3.43 -6.61 -13.30
C LEU A 217 4.65 -6.86 -14.18
N ALA A 218 5.71 -7.46 -13.64
CA ALA A 218 6.91 -7.81 -14.41
C ALA A 218 6.55 -8.72 -15.59
N ARG A 219 5.79 -9.78 -15.35
CA ARG A 219 5.31 -10.70 -16.39
C ARG A 219 4.46 -9.98 -17.45
N HIS A 220 3.58 -9.09 -17.07
CA HIS A 220 2.77 -8.27 -18.00
C HIS A 220 3.65 -7.42 -18.91
N LEU A 221 4.76 -6.88 -18.38
CA LEU A 221 5.71 -6.07 -19.12
C LEU A 221 6.77 -6.89 -19.90
N GLY A 222 6.69 -8.24 -19.88
CA GLY A 222 7.63 -9.12 -20.56
C GLY A 222 8.94 -9.36 -19.81
N PHE A 223 8.97 -9.10 -18.51
CA PHE A 223 10.12 -9.29 -17.63
C PHE A 223 9.87 -10.38 -16.59
N THR A 224 10.91 -10.68 -15.82
CA THR A 224 10.88 -11.60 -14.67
C THR A 224 11.29 -10.87 -13.41
N LEU A 225 11.10 -11.50 -12.24
CA LEU A 225 11.60 -10.95 -10.98
C LEU A 225 13.13 -10.78 -10.97
N ALA A 226 13.88 -11.55 -11.76
CA ALA A 226 15.32 -11.39 -11.91
C ALA A 226 15.70 -10.03 -12.53
N ASP A 227 14.81 -9.44 -13.33
CA ASP A 227 14.98 -8.14 -13.97
C ASP A 227 14.54 -6.97 -13.07
N CYS A 228 14.07 -7.26 -11.83
CA CYS A 228 13.55 -6.27 -10.90
C CYS A 228 14.56 -5.91 -9.81
N ALA A 229 14.63 -4.61 -9.47
CA ALA A 229 15.11 -4.15 -8.18
C ALA A 229 13.90 -3.76 -7.31
N ALA A 230 13.94 -4.08 -6.01
CA ALA A 230 12.88 -3.72 -5.07
C ALA A 230 13.49 -3.13 -3.80
N PHE A 231 13.02 -1.95 -3.39
CA PHE A 231 13.49 -1.22 -2.22
C PHE A 231 12.37 -1.15 -1.18
N GLY A 232 12.68 -1.42 0.07
CA GLY A 232 11.71 -1.37 1.15
C GLY A 232 12.34 -1.31 2.53
N ASP A 233 11.53 -0.98 3.54
CA ASP A 233 11.94 -0.87 4.93
C ASP A 233 11.01 -1.61 5.90
N GLY A 234 9.74 -1.80 5.57
CA GLY A 234 8.72 -2.40 6.42
C GLY A 234 8.40 -3.87 6.09
N LEU A 235 7.70 -4.55 7.02
CA LEU A 235 7.29 -5.96 6.84
C LEU A 235 6.42 -6.19 5.60
N ASN A 236 5.63 -5.20 5.18
CA ASN A 236 4.84 -5.25 3.94
C ASN A 236 5.70 -5.26 2.67
N ASP A 237 7.01 -4.91 2.77
CA ASP A 237 7.98 -4.94 1.67
C ASP A 237 8.72 -6.26 1.56
N LEU A 238 8.73 -7.04 2.65
CA LEU A 238 9.52 -8.27 2.77
C LEU A 238 9.36 -9.18 1.56
N THR A 239 8.13 -9.33 1.07
CA THR A 239 7.83 -10.23 -0.05
C THR A 239 8.45 -9.75 -1.36
N MET A 240 8.46 -8.44 -1.65
CA MET A 240 9.06 -7.91 -2.87
C MET A 240 10.59 -7.83 -2.78
N VAL A 241 11.13 -7.47 -1.62
CA VAL A 241 12.58 -7.43 -1.37
C VAL A 241 13.18 -8.84 -1.50
N LYS A 242 12.52 -9.85 -0.93
CA LYS A 242 12.97 -11.25 -1.02
C LYS A 242 12.90 -11.79 -2.44
N ALA A 243 11.89 -11.43 -3.21
CA ALA A 243 11.60 -12.01 -4.52
C ALA A 243 12.42 -11.37 -5.67
N ALA A 244 12.77 -10.09 -5.57
CA ALA A 244 13.43 -9.35 -6.64
C ALA A 244 14.85 -9.84 -6.94
N GLY A 245 15.27 -9.68 -8.19
CA GLY A 245 16.65 -9.94 -8.64
C GLY A 245 17.67 -9.13 -7.85
N LEU A 246 17.33 -7.88 -7.48
CA LEU A 246 18.06 -7.03 -6.55
C LEU A 246 17.10 -6.55 -5.45
N GLY A 247 17.02 -7.29 -4.35
CA GLY A 247 16.30 -6.86 -3.15
C GLY A 247 17.18 -5.96 -2.29
N VAL A 248 16.67 -4.77 -1.95
CA VAL A 248 17.39 -3.75 -1.20
C VAL A 248 16.58 -3.38 0.06
N ALA A 249 17.18 -3.55 1.22
CA ALA A 249 16.67 -3.02 2.47
C ALA A 249 17.25 -1.63 2.72
N MET A 250 16.43 -0.69 3.18
CA MET A 250 16.91 0.61 3.63
C MET A 250 17.68 0.48 4.97
N GLY A 251 18.59 1.39 5.26
CA GLY A 251 19.34 1.40 6.51
C GLY A 251 18.45 1.50 7.76
N ASN A 252 17.32 2.16 7.64
CA ASN A 252 16.27 2.25 8.66
C ASN A 252 15.25 1.08 8.65
N ALA A 253 15.42 0.07 7.76
CA ALA A 253 14.51 -1.06 7.68
C ALA A 253 14.51 -1.92 8.94
N VAL A 254 13.39 -2.63 9.15
CA VAL A 254 13.30 -3.66 10.20
C VAL A 254 14.24 -4.82 9.91
N ASP A 255 14.66 -5.53 10.97
CA ASP A 255 15.68 -6.58 10.86
C ASP A 255 15.30 -7.72 9.92
N GLU A 256 14.04 -8.08 9.86
CA GLU A 256 13.51 -9.12 8.96
C GLU A 256 13.69 -8.76 7.49
N VAL A 257 13.51 -7.49 7.13
CA VAL A 257 13.71 -7.00 5.75
C VAL A 257 15.20 -6.95 5.42
N LYS A 258 16.04 -6.48 6.36
CA LYS A 258 17.52 -6.49 6.21
C LYS A 258 18.06 -7.91 6.02
N ALA A 259 17.54 -8.86 6.78
CA ALA A 259 17.97 -10.28 6.68
C ALA A 259 17.58 -10.93 5.35
N ALA A 260 16.50 -10.48 4.71
CA ALA A 260 16.02 -11.01 3.44
C ALA A 260 16.64 -10.31 2.20
N ALA A 261 17.22 -9.15 2.36
CA ALA A 261 17.74 -8.34 1.28
C ALA A 261 19.10 -8.82 0.78
N LYS A 262 19.40 -8.58 -0.50
CA LYS A 262 20.71 -8.80 -1.12
C LYS A 262 21.70 -7.67 -0.84
N THR A 263 21.17 -6.48 -0.54
CA THR A 263 21.94 -5.26 -0.30
C THR A 263 21.24 -4.42 0.76
N ILE A 264 22.02 -3.79 1.64
CA ILE A 264 21.51 -2.78 2.56
C ILE A 264 22.00 -1.42 2.06
N ALA A 265 21.04 -0.52 1.80
CA ALA A 265 21.30 0.87 1.41
C ALA A 265 21.54 1.74 2.65
N PRO A 266 22.05 2.97 2.52
CA PRO A 266 21.88 4.01 3.52
C PRO A 266 20.40 4.24 3.87
N THR A 267 20.13 5.02 4.90
CA THR A 267 18.73 5.35 5.29
C THR A 267 18.03 6.17 4.22
N ASN A 268 16.70 6.29 4.34
CA ASN A 268 15.89 7.15 3.48
C ASN A 268 16.29 8.64 3.59
N ASP A 269 16.80 9.09 4.74
CA ASP A 269 17.30 10.46 4.96
C ASP A 269 18.74 10.68 4.44
N GLU A 270 19.42 9.60 4.04
CA GLU A 270 20.81 9.61 3.53
C GLU A 270 20.89 9.26 2.02
N ASP A 271 19.82 9.51 1.27
CA ASP A 271 19.75 9.22 -0.17
C ASP A 271 19.98 7.75 -0.54
N GLY A 272 19.51 6.82 0.28
CA GLY A 272 19.81 5.40 0.16
C GLY A 272 19.42 4.80 -1.20
N VAL A 273 18.33 5.26 -1.81
CA VAL A 273 17.91 4.83 -3.15
C VAL A 273 18.94 5.23 -4.20
N ALA A 274 19.39 6.49 -4.21
CA ALA A 274 20.39 6.97 -5.14
C ALA A 274 21.72 6.25 -4.97
N ALA A 275 22.16 6.03 -3.75
CA ALA A 275 23.42 5.33 -3.45
C ALA A 275 23.51 3.95 -4.10
N VAL A 276 22.37 3.24 -4.24
CA VAL A 276 22.29 1.93 -4.92
C VAL A 276 22.12 2.08 -6.43
N LEU A 277 21.34 3.04 -6.90
CA LEU A 277 21.04 3.17 -8.34
C LEU A 277 22.17 3.79 -9.14
N GLU A 278 22.88 4.79 -8.61
CA GLU A 278 23.95 5.52 -9.33
C GLU A 278 25.04 4.57 -9.91
N PRO A 279 25.53 3.55 -9.19
CA PRO A 279 26.50 2.60 -9.76
C PRO A 279 25.94 1.74 -10.89
N LEU A 280 24.62 1.51 -10.93
CA LEU A 280 23.96 0.62 -11.90
C LEU A 280 23.63 1.34 -13.22
N PHE A 281 23.50 2.68 -13.18
CA PHE A 281 23.13 3.53 -14.32
C PHE A 281 24.21 4.60 -14.60
N ARG A 282 25.47 4.17 -14.59
CA ARG A 282 26.59 5.03 -15.04
C ARG A 282 26.56 5.17 -16.55
N GLU A 283 26.94 6.36 -17.02
CA GLU A 283 27.21 6.62 -18.44
C GLU A 283 28.32 5.73 -18.97
#